data_082bbcfea4e0d2146abdda1cef85f6c1
#
_entry.id   082bbcfea4e0d2146abdda1cef85f6c1
#
_cell.length_a   1.000
_cell.length_b   1.000
_cell.length_c   1.000
_cell.angle_alpha   90.00
_cell.angle_beta   90.00
_cell.angle_gamma   90.00
#
_symmetry.space_group_name_H-M   'P 1'
#
loop_
_entity.id
_entity.type
_entity.pdbx_description
1 polymer ?
#
loop_
_entity_poly.entity_id
_entity_poly.type
_entity_poly.pdbx_seq_one_letter_code
_entity_poly.pdbx_strand_id
1 'polypeptide(L)'
;FYYAFGKDDHSQLNGNLIDDDADIRAYFFAAEPSIDFDWIRLRGSFLIASGDSDPFDKKQEGFSAVFENPQFAGGDTSFWVRQGIPLIGGGGVQLTQRNGILAELRSSKEHGQSNFNNPGIVLVGVGTDFDITPEVRLSTNFNNLRFDDTSNLEVLRNQGEIDEEIGWDLSAALIWRPLFIQNIVLRLSGAALVPGPGFKDLFATSQGGDDEILYSILANGTLTF
;
A
#
# COMPACT_ATOMS: atom_id res chain seq x y z
N PHE A 1 -0.06 5.46 15.93
CA PHE A 1 1.26 6.08 15.74
C PHE A 1 2.35 5.11 16.15
N TYR A 2 3.36 4.96 15.30
CA TYR A 2 4.58 4.20 15.57
C TYR A 2 5.79 5.08 15.26
N TYR A 3 6.86 4.88 16.02
CA TYR A 3 8.15 5.48 15.77
C TYR A 3 9.22 4.41 15.87
N ALA A 4 9.98 4.21 14.80
CA ALA A 4 11.09 3.28 14.75
C ALA A 4 12.41 4.05 14.91
N PHE A 5 13.29 3.55 15.77
CA PHE A 5 14.61 4.12 15.98
C PHE A 5 15.63 3.02 16.30
N GLY A 6 16.87 3.24 15.92
CA GLY A 6 17.92 2.26 16.13
C GLY A 6 19.13 2.54 15.27
N LYS A 7 19.92 1.48 15.07
CA LYS A 7 21.05 1.48 14.14
C LYS A 7 20.96 0.26 13.23
N ASP A 8 21.35 0.44 12.00
CA ASP A 8 21.57 -0.60 11.03
C ASP A 8 23.06 -0.68 10.72
N ASP A 9 23.68 -1.80 11.07
CA ASP A 9 25.11 -2.01 10.91
C ASP A 9 25.51 -2.42 9.48
N HIS A 10 24.50 -2.66 8.60
CA HIS A 10 24.74 -3.15 7.23
C HIS A 10 23.70 -2.55 6.26
N SER A 11 23.75 -1.25 6.05
CA SER A 11 22.86 -0.63 5.07
C SER A 11 23.28 -1.01 3.65
N GLN A 12 22.32 -1.50 2.86
CA GLN A 12 22.51 -1.86 1.45
C GLN A 12 21.59 -1.06 0.55
N LEU A 13 22.13 -0.22 -0.29
CA LEU A 13 21.42 0.34 -1.41
C LEU A 13 22.10 -0.13 -2.71
N ASN A 14 21.32 -0.63 -3.68
CA ASN A 14 21.84 -1.13 -4.97
C ASN A 14 22.94 -2.20 -4.88
N GLY A 15 22.98 -3.00 -3.82
CA GLY A 15 23.99 -4.04 -3.63
C GLY A 15 25.38 -3.52 -3.25
N ASN A 16 25.53 -2.22 -3.04
CA ASN A 16 26.71 -1.64 -2.43
C ASN A 16 26.54 -1.65 -0.92
N LEU A 17 27.40 -2.39 -0.24
CA LEU A 17 27.52 -2.32 1.21
C LEU A 17 28.08 -0.95 1.57
N ILE A 18 27.29 -0.13 2.24
CA ILE A 18 27.80 1.02 2.96
C ILE A 18 28.27 0.44 4.30
N ASP A 19 29.57 0.30 4.48
CA ASP A 19 30.21 -0.32 5.67
C ASP A 19 30.20 0.61 6.89
N ASP A 20 29.17 1.46 6.99
CA ASP A 20 28.99 2.42 8.07
C ASP A 20 27.63 2.24 8.73
N ASP A 21 27.56 2.34 10.05
CA ASP A 21 26.33 2.35 10.82
C ASP A 21 25.40 3.47 10.34
N ALA A 22 24.16 3.14 10.03
CA ALA A 22 23.10 4.10 9.72
C ALA A 22 22.14 4.26 10.91
N ASP A 23 21.74 5.48 11.21
CA ASP A 23 20.74 5.79 12.24
C ASP A 23 19.33 5.65 11.66
N ILE A 24 18.52 4.76 12.23
CA ILE A 24 17.10 4.60 11.86
C ILE A 24 16.25 5.64 12.61
N ARG A 25 15.43 6.40 11.89
CA ARG A 25 14.49 7.41 12.44
C ARG A 25 13.24 7.51 11.57
N ALA A 26 12.32 6.60 11.73
CA ALA A 26 11.15 6.50 10.88
C ALA A 26 9.85 6.57 11.68
N TYR A 27 8.78 7.08 11.07
CA TYR A 27 7.49 7.19 11.73
C TYR A 27 6.33 6.72 10.85
N PHE A 28 5.27 6.31 11.53
CA PHE A 28 4.01 5.92 10.92
C PHE A 28 2.84 6.47 11.73
N PHE A 29 1.88 7.04 11.03
CA PHE A 29 0.61 7.45 11.63
C PHE A 29 -0.55 7.04 10.73
N ALA A 30 -1.62 6.51 11.32
CA ALA A 30 -2.86 6.22 10.62
C ALA A 30 -4.07 6.57 11.49
N ALA A 31 -5.14 7.07 10.85
CA ALA A 31 -6.41 7.37 11.49
C ALA A 31 -7.56 7.09 10.53
N GLU A 32 -8.61 6.40 11.00
CA GLU A 32 -9.83 6.14 10.24
C GLU A 32 -11.07 6.49 11.10
N PRO A 33 -11.45 7.77 11.19
CA PRO A 33 -12.72 8.16 11.79
C PRO A 33 -13.90 7.67 10.95
N SER A 34 -14.96 7.25 11.63
CA SER A 34 -16.21 6.85 10.97
C SER A 34 -17.44 7.40 11.69
N ILE A 35 -18.51 7.61 10.93
CA ILE A 35 -19.81 8.05 11.44
C ILE A 35 -20.88 7.11 10.86
N ASP A 36 -21.73 6.61 11.74
CA ASP A 36 -22.85 5.74 11.39
C ASP A 36 -24.16 6.52 11.32
N PHE A 37 -24.88 6.36 10.20
CA PHE A 37 -26.22 6.90 9.96
C PHE A 37 -27.14 5.73 9.59
N ASP A 38 -27.62 5.00 10.61
CA ASP A 38 -28.52 3.86 10.45
C ASP A 38 -27.97 2.82 9.45
N TRP A 39 -28.40 2.86 8.19
CA TRP A 39 -27.98 1.92 7.13
C TRP A 39 -26.74 2.38 6.32
N ILE A 40 -26.15 3.54 6.65
CA ILE A 40 -24.96 4.09 6.00
C ILE A 40 -23.87 4.33 7.04
N ARG A 41 -22.65 3.86 6.77
CA ARG A 41 -21.43 4.28 7.47
C ARG A 41 -20.56 5.10 6.52
N LEU A 42 -20.13 6.27 6.97
CA LEU A 42 -19.10 7.07 6.29
C LEU A 42 -17.77 6.90 7.01
N ARG A 43 -16.68 6.76 6.26
CA ARG A 43 -15.32 6.65 6.77
C ARG A 43 -14.43 7.67 6.08
N GLY A 44 -13.54 8.33 6.84
CA GLY A 44 -12.42 9.08 6.31
C GLY A 44 -11.14 8.36 6.70
N SER A 45 -10.19 8.20 5.80
CA SER A 45 -8.94 7.49 6.04
C SER A 45 -7.75 8.41 5.78
N PHE A 46 -6.80 8.43 6.71
CA PHE A 46 -5.53 9.12 6.57
C PHE A 46 -4.40 8.24 7.08
N LEU A 47 -3.35 8.09 6.28
CA LEU A 47 -2.15 7.35 6.66
C LEU A 47 -0.93 8.09 6.12
N ILE A 48 0.13 8.14 6.91
CA ILE A 48 1.46 8.55 6.50
C ILE A 48 2.49 7.59 7.08
N ALA A 49 3.35 7.08 6.23
CA ALA A 49 4.58 6.38 6.57
C ALA A 49 5.74 7.18 5.97
N SER A 50 6.71 7.58 6.79
CA SER A 50 7.84 8.37 6.33
C SER A 50 8.63 7.67 5.24
N GLY A 51 9.10 8.43 4.25
CA GLY A 51 10.09 8.05 3.26
C GLY A 51 11.50 8.47 3.69
N ASP A 52 12.49 7.94 3.01
CA ASP A 52 13.89 8.29 3.20
C ASP A 52 14.31 9.27 2.10
N SER A 53 14.67 10.47 2.51
CA SER A 53 14.90 11.61 1.61
C SER A 53 16.31 11.67 1.04
N ASP A 54 17.28 10.97 1.62
CA ASP A 54 18.66 10.90 1.13
C ASP A 54 19.24 9.48 1.31
N PRO A 55 19.08 8.59 0.31
CA PRO A 55 19.55 7.21 0.41
C PRO A 55 21.08 7.05 0.51
N PHE A 56 21.84 8.13 0.45
CA PHE A 56 23.30 8.13 0.53
C PHE A 56 23.85 8.70 1.84
N ASP A 57 23.00 9.24 2.70
CA ASP A 57 23.42 9.70 4.01
C ASP A 57 23.47 8.54 5.02
N LYS A 58 23.83 8.83 6.28
CA LYS A 58 23.89 7.85 7.37
C LYS A 58 22.58 7.77 8.17
N LYS A 59 21.46 8.13 7.56
CA LYS A 59 20.13 8.01 8.17
C LYS A 59 19.24 7.18 7.28
N GLN A 60 18.33 6.48 7.90
CA GLN A 60 17.29 5.71 7.24
C GLN A 60 15.95 6.17 7.84
N GLU A 61 15.19 6.93 7.06
CA GLU A 61 13.99 7.61 7.53
C GLU A 61 12.69 7.00 6.99
N GLY A 62 12.78 6.03 6.07
CA GLY A 62 11.64 5.32 5.51
C GLY A 62 11.04 4.30 6.48
N PHE A 63 9.78 4.46 6.88
CA PHE A 63 9.13 3.51 7.78
C PHE A 63 8.93 2.15 7.14
N SER A 64 9.38 1.09 7.79
CA SER A 64 9.19 -0.30 7.39
C SER A 64 8.55 -1.12 8.51
N ALA A 65 7.48 -1.85 8.19
CA ALA A 65 6.81 -2.74 9.13
C ALA A 65 7.31 -4.18 8.96
N VAL A 66 7.58 -4.87 10.05
CA VAL A 66 7.94 -6.30 10.03
C VAL A 66 6.80 -7.13 9.44
N PHE A 67 5.58 -6.76 9.75
CA PHE A 67 4.38 -7.46 9.31
C PHE A 67 3.23 -6.48 9.00
N GLU A 68 2.58 -6.66 7.86
CA GLU A 68 1.42 -5.89 7.48
C GLU A 68 0.25 -6.82 7.16
N ASN A 69 -0.94 -6.40 7.53
CA ASN A 69 -2.20 -6.95 7.08
C ASN A 69 -3.29 -5.87 7.25
N PRO A 70 -3.23 -4.78 6.50
CA PRO A 70 -4.12 -3.65 6.70
C PRO A 70 -5.52 -3.99 6.22
N GLN A 71 -6.49 -3.80 7.11
CA GLN A 71 -7.91 -3.69 6.75
C GLN A 71 -8.35 -2.22 6.62
N PHE A 72 -7.42 -1.34 6.76
CA PHE A 72 -7.54 0.11 6.71
C PHE A 72 -7.89 0.59 5.30
N ALA A 73 -8.71 1.65 5.19
CA ALA A 73 -9.11 2.30 3.93
C ALA A 73 -9.63 1.33 2.86
N GLY A 74 -10.30 0.25 3.27
CA GLY A 74 -10.77 -0.79 2.38
C GLY A 74 -9.68 -1.67 1.79
N GLY A 75 -8.55 -1.84 2.50
CA GLY A 75 -7.39 -2.62 2.06
C GLY A 75 -7.69 -4.05 1.63
N ASP A 76 -8.74 -4.66 2.17
CA ASP A 76 -9.22 -5.99 1.78
C ASP A 76 -9.83 -6.04 0.36
N THR A 77 -10.06 -4.89 -0.28
CA THR A 77 -10.55 -4.75 -1.66
C THR A 77 -9.63 -3.95 -2.56
N SER A 78 -8.77 -3.10 -2.01
CA SER A 78 -7.84 -2.21 -2.72
C SER A 78 -7.00 -2.96 -3.76
N PHE A 79 -6.74 -2.34 -4.92
CA PHE A 79 -5.79 -2.87 -5.89
C PHE A 79 -4.36 -2.78 -5.33
N TRP A 80 -3.99 -1.63 -4.80
CA TRP A 80 -2.66 -1.35 -4.25
C TRP A 80 -2.26 -2.35 -3.16
N VAL A 81 -3.16 -2.61 -2.20
CA VAL A 81 -2.88 -3.51 -1.07
C VAL A 81 -2.92 -4.99 -1.45
N ARG A 82 -3.80 -5.36 -2.38
CA ARG A 82 -4.03 -6.78 -2.71
C ARG A 82 -3.11 -7.34 -3.79
N GLN A 83 -2.50 -6.47 -4.59
CA GLN A 83 -1.59 -6.89 -5.64
C GLN A 83 -0.13 -6.65 -5.20
N GLY A 84 0.75 -7.58 -5.52
CA GLY A 84 2.18 -7.32 -5.45
C GLY A 84 2.60 -6.61 -6.73
N ILE A 85 3.15 -5.41 -6.62
CA ILE A 85 3.59 -4.61 -7.78
C ILE A 85 5.12 -4.71 -7.86
N PRO A 86 5.68 -5.39 -8.86
CA PRO A 86 7.13 -5.48 -9.00
C PRO A 86 7.69 -4.14 -9.51
N LEU A 87 8.75 -3.67 -8.89
CA LEU A 87 9.48 -2.49 -9.38
C LEU A 87 10.46 -2.89 -10.50
N ILE A 88 11.14 -4.03 -10.31
CA ILE A 88 12.08 -4.60 -11.29
C ILE A 88 11.56 -6.00 -11.62
N GLY A 89 11.35 -6.28 -12.90
CA GLY A 89 10.75 -7.54 -13.33
C GLY A 89 11.55 -8.79 -12.93
N GLY A 90 10.85 -9.90 -12.70
CA GLY A 90 11.47 -11.21 -12.57
C GLY A 90 12.10 -11.54 -11.22
N GLY A 91 11.46 -11.23 -10.09
CA GLY A 91 11.92 -11.62 -8.75
C GLY A 91 12.90 -10.64 -8.12
N GLY A 92 12.96 -9.44 -8.69
CA GLY A 92 13.68 -8.30 -8.11
C GLY A 92 12.89 -7.64 -6.98
N VAL A 93 13.21 -6.37 -6.73
CA VAL A 93 12.58 -5.57 -5.70
C VAL A 93 11.10 -5.34 -6.02
N GLN A 94 10.25 -5.49 -5.03
CA GLN A 94 8.82 -5.20 -5.12
C GLN A 94 8.56 -3.77 -4.65
N LEU A 95 7.74 -3.02 -5.40
CA LEU A 95 7.24 -1.73 -4.94
C LEU A 95 6.22 -1.95 -3.81
N THR A 96 5.29 -2.89 -3.97
CA THR A 96 4.36 -3.31 -2.92
C THR A 96 4.37 -4.82 -2.75
N GLN A 97 4.15 -5.26 -1.54
CA GLN A 97 3.93 -6.67 -1.23
C GLN A 97 2.43 -6.94 -1.17
N ARG A 98 2.03 -8.15 -1.57
CA ARG A 98 0.64 -8.61 -1.41
C ARG A 98 0.21 -8.55 0.05
N ASN A 99 -0.95 -7.94 0.32
CA ASN A 99 -1.47 -7.65 1.65
C ASN A 99 -0.61 -6.63 2.43
N GLY A 100 0.12 -5.76 1.76
CA GLY A 100 0.86 -4.66 2.32
C GLY A 100 0.44 -3.33 1.74
N ILE A 101 0.40 -2.27 2.55
CA ILE A 101 0.10 -0.91 2.12
C ILE A 101 1.36 -0.10 1.84
N LEU A 102 2.47 -0.43 2.52
CA LEU A 102 3.72 0.30 2.44
C LEU A 102 4.46 0.01 1.12
N ALA A 103 5.06 1.04 0.56
CA ALA A 103 5.99 0.93 -0.57
C ALA A 103 7.41 0.60 -0.03
N GLU A 104 7.68 -0.66 0.22
CA GLU A 104 8.81 -1.06 1.07
C GLU A 104 10.10 -1.44 0.34
N LEU A 105 10.08 -1.53 -0.98
CA LEU A 105 11.25 -1.90 -1.78
C LEU A 105 11.95 -3.19 -1.32
N ARG A 106 11.19 -4.19 -0.90
CA ARG A 106 11.72 -5.49 -0.47
C ARG A 106 11.53 -6.55 -1.53
N SER A 107 12.41 -7.56 -1.56
CA SER A 107 12.22 -8.75 -2.38
C SER A 107 11.24 -9.75 -1.75
N SER A 108 11.18 -9.83 -0.43
CA SER A 108 10.27 -10.70 0.32
C SER A 108 10.11 -10.24 1.77
N LYS A 109 8.87 -10.22 2.27
CA LYS A 109 8.58 -10.04 3.70
C LYS A 109 8.89 -11.30 4.53
N GLU A 110 8.86 -12.45 3.90
CA GLU A 110 9.06 -13.74 4.59
C GLU A 110 10.46 -13.88 5.20
N HIS A 111 11.43 -13.16 4.66
CA HIS A 111 12.79 -13.16 5.18
C HIS A 111 13.00 -12.23 6.38
N GLY A 112 11.95 -11.57 6.87
CA GLY A 112 11.98 -10.72 8.07
C GLY A 112 12.88 -9.48 7.96
N GLN A 113 13.35 -9.16 6.76
CA GLN A 113 14.21 -8.01 6.53
C GLN A 113 13.37 -6.73 6.49
N SER A 114 13.69 -5.78 7.35
CA SER A 114 13.20 -4.43 7.28
C SER A 114 14.01 -3.65 6.24
N ASN A 115 13.36 -2.73 5.55
CA ASN A 115 14.03 -1.82 4.64
C ASN A 115 13.60 -0.39 4.94
N PHE A 116 14.42 0.33 5.69
CA PHE A 116 14.20 1.71 6.06
C PHE A 116 14.66 2.71 4.98
N ASN A 117 15.26 2.24 3.88
CA ASN A 117 15.54 2.98 2.66
C ASN A 117 14.38 2.76 1.67
N ASN A 118 13.24 3.36 1.91
CA ASN A 118 12.03 3.21 1.11
C ASN A 118 11.33 4.56 0.91
N PRO A 119 10.46 4.69 -0.09
CA PRO A 119 9.85 5.98 -0.44
C PRO A 119 8.76 6.41 0.54
N GLY A 120 8.39 5.61 1.52
CA GLY A 120 7.23 5.90 2.34
C GLY A 120 5.92 5.95 1.53
N ILE A 121 4.83 6.33 2.19
CA ILE A 121 3.53 6.50 1.52
C ILE A 121 2.63 7.44 2.31
N VAL A 122 1.86 8.26 1.59
CA VAL A 122 0.76 9.05 2.11
C VAL A 122 -0.54 8.58 1.45
N LEU A 123 -1.55 8.26 2.26
CA LEU A 123 -2.88 7.89 1.80
C LEU A 123 -3.91 8.83 2.40
N VAL A 124 -4.77 9.37 1.55
CA VAL A 124 -5.97 10.12 1.95
C VAL A 124 -7.16 9.51 1.24
N GLY A 125 -8.19 9.12 1.99
CA GLY A 125 -9.32 8.42 1.39
C GLY A 125 -10.64 8.66 2.08
N VAL A 126 -11.69 8.26 1.37
CA VAL A 126 -13.07 8.19 1.88
C VAL A 126 -13.66 6.84 1.53
N GLY A 127 -14.47 6.33 2.43
CA GLY A 127 -15.19 5.06 2.23
C GLY A 127 -16.62 5.14 2.70
N THR A 128 -17.46 4.30 2.12
CA THR A 128 -18.86 4.16 2.55
C THR A 128 -19.25 2.70 2.62
N ASP A 129 -20.03 2.35 3.64
CA ASP A 129 -20.69 1.06 3.73
C ASP A 129 -22.21 1.30 3.73
N PHE A 130 -22.92 0.60 2.87
CA PHE A 130 -24.37 0.62 2.73
C PHE A 130 -24.94 -0.74 3.13
N ASP A 131 -25.67 -0.82 4.22
CA ASP A 131 -26.47 -2.00 4.60
C ASP A 131 -27.77 -2.01 3.80
N ILE A 132 -27.73 -2.54 2.56
CA ILE A 132 -28.87 -2.58 1.63
C ILE A 132 -30.01 -3.44 2.21
N THR A 133 -29.63 -4.55 2.80
CA THR A 133 -30.51 -5.43 3.60
C THR A 133 -29.69 -5.98 4.79
N PRO A 134 -30.33 -6.58 5.81
CA PRO A 134 -29.57 -7.24 6.89
C PRO A 134 -28.57 -8.31 6.41
N GLU A 135 -28.76 -8.85 5.21
CA GLU A 135 -27.88 -9.85 4.63
C GLU A 135 -26.87 -9.29 3.64
N VAL A 136 -27.13 -8.12 3.05
CA VAL A 136 -26.36 -7.56 1.92
C VAL A 136 -25.80 -6.20 2.26
N ARG A 137 -24.46 -6.10 2.20
CA ARG A 137 -23.72 -4.83 2.35
C ARG A 137 -22.95 -4.52 1.06
N LEU A 138 -22.99 -3.27 0.65
CA LEU A 138 -22.09 -2.70 -0.35
C LEU A 138 -21.07 -1.82 0.38
N SER A 139 -19.78 -2.09 0.18
CA SER A 139 -18.68 -1.28 0.69
C SER A 139 -17.94 -0.63 -0.48
N THR A 140 -17.63 0.66 -0.38
CA THR A 140 -16.88 1.38 -1.41
C THR A 140 -15.74 2.17 -0.79
N ASN A 141 -14.63 2.33 -1.52
CA ASN A 141 -13.50 3.14 -1.08
C ASN A 141 -12.92 3.90 -2.27
N PHE A 142 -12.43 5.10 -1.98
CA PHE A 142 -11.82 6.01 -2.91
C PHE A 142 -10.60 6.64 -2.22
N ASN A 143 -9.39 6.22 -2.61
CA ASN A 143 -8.15 6.59 -1.95
C ASN A 143 -7.21 7.26 -2.95
N ASN A 144 -6.61 8.39 -2.56
CA ASN A 144 -5.46 8.96 -3.21
C ASN A 144 -4.19 8.43 -2.54
N LEU A 145 -3.24 8.02 -3.34
CA LEU A 145 -1.95 7.46 -2.91
C LEU A 145 -0.82 8.33 -3.44
N ARG A 146 0.14 8.64 -2.57
CA ARG A 146 1.37 9.36 -2.92
C ARG A 146 2.55 8.72 -2.21
N PHE A 147 3.73 8.78 -2.81
CA PHE A 147 4.98 8.57 -2.10
C PHE A 147 5.22 9.72 -1.13
N ASP A 148 5.90 9.48 -0.02
CA ASP A 148 6.34 10.55 0.88
C ASP A 148 7.63 11.19 0.36
N ASP A 149 8.53 10.39 -0.21
CA ASP A 149 9.75 10.82 -0.89
C ASP A 149 10.13 9.84 -2.00
N THR A 150 10.61 10.33 -3.15
CA THR A 150 10.94 9.50 -4.33
C THR A 150 12.43 9.27 -4.55
N SER A 151 13.29 9.88 -3.74
CA SER A 151 14.77 9.82 -3.91
C SER A 151 15.31 8.39 -4.01
N ASN A 152 14.77 7.47 -3.21
CA ASN A 152 15.13 6.05 -3.26
C ASN A 152 14.77 5.38 -4.59
N LEU A 153 13.61 5.75 -5.14
CA LEU A 153 13.12 5.20 -6.41
C LEU A 153 13.97 5.70 -7.57
N GLU A 154 14.37 6.97 -7.56
CA GLU A 154 15.24 7.59 -8.56
C GLU A 154 16.59 6.87 -8.63
N VAL A 155 17.19 6.58 -7.47
CA VAL A 155 18.45 5.84 -7.37
C VAL A 155 18.28 4.40 -7.87
N LEU A 156 17.26 3.68 -7.41
CA LEU A 156 17.03 2.29 -7.79
C LEU A 156 16.72 2.13 -9.29
N ARG A 157 16.03 3.09 -9.87
CA ARG A 157 15.69 3.10 -11.30
C ARG A 157 16.78 3.72 -12.15
N ASN A 158 17.77 4.37 -11.55
CA ASN A 158 18.80 5.16 -12.24
C ASN A 158 18.16 6.13 -13.26
N GLN A 159 17.15 6.84 -12.85
CA GLN A 159 16.42 7.80 -13.65
C GLN A 159 16.34 9.16 -12.94
N GLY A 160 15.90 10.19 -13.66
CA GLY A 160 15.73 11.52 -13.08
C GLY A 160 14.48 11.60 -12.20
N GLU A 161 14.02 12.81 -11.98
CA GLU A 161 12.90 13.14 -11.10
C GLU A 161 11.67 12.24 -11.35
N ILE A 162 11.15 11.65 -10.28
CA ILE A 162 9.93 10.84 -10.23
C ILE A 162 8.90 11.62 -9.43
N ASP A 163 7.70 11.82 -10.00
CA ASP A 163 6.62 12.49 -9.29
C ASP A 163 6.14 11.66 -8.10
N GLU A 164 5.69 12.32 -7.05
CA GLU A 164 5.19 11.64 -5.84
C GLU A 164 3.81 11.00 -6.04
N GLU A 165 2.98 11.46 -6.98
CA GLU A 165 1.61 10.98 -7.13
C GLU A 165 1.55 9.57 -7.72
N ILE A 166 1.23 8.56 -6.87
CA ILE A 166 0.99 7.18 -7.30
C ILE A 166 -0.32 7.10 -8.10
N GLY A 167 -1.38 7.77 -7.61
CA GLY A 167 -2.67 7.80 -8.28
C GLY A 167 -3.86 7.54 -7.37
N TRP A 168 -4.96 7.06 -7.97
CA TRP A 168 -6.22 6.82 -7.29
C TRP A 168 -6.55 5.33 -7.25
N ASP A 169 -6.78 4.81 -6.04
CA ASP A 169 -7.26 3.44 -5.82
C ASP A 169 -8.77 3.47 -5.50
N LEU A 170 -9.54 2.88 -6.38
CA LEU A 170 -11.00 2.81 -6.32
C LEU A 170 -11.41 1.37 -6.08
N SER A 171 -12.28 1.12 -5.10
CA SER A 171 -12.74 -0.25 -4.87
C SER A 171 -14.18 -0.33 -4.39
N ALA A 172 -14.83 -1.45 -4.71
CA ALA A 172 -16.16 -1.78 -4.25
C ALA A 172 -16.29 -3.27 -3.93
N ALA A 173 -17.04 -3.61 -2.90
CA ALA A 173 -17.32 -4.99 -2.52
C ALA A 173 -18.79 -5.18 -2.17
N LEU A 174 -19.43 -6.17 -2.77
CA LEU A 174 -20.73 -6.67 -2.36
C LEU A 174 -20.51 -7.87 -1.42
N ILE A 175 -21.01 -7.76 -0.21
CA ILE A 175 -20.89 -8.77 0.84
C ILE A 175 -22.28 -9.32 1.12
N TRP A 176 -22.44 -10.64 0.95
CA TRP A 176 -23.71 -11.34 1.16
C TRP A 176 -23.56 -12.43 2.22
N ARG A 177 -24.46 -12.39 3.22
CA ARG A 177 -24.59 -13.37 4.31
C ARG A 177 -25.91 -14.11 4.16
N PRO A 178 -25.96 -15.19 3.34
CA PRO A 178 -27.21 -15.89 3.10
C PRO A 178 -27.78 -16.52 4.37
N LEU A 179 -29.10 -16.66 4.43
CA LEU A 179 -29.81 -17.31 5.52
C LEU A 179 -29.68 -16.62 6.89
N PHE A 180 -29.37 -15.32 6.94
CA PHE A 180 -29.16 -14.54 8.18
C PHE A 180 -28.12 -15.13 9.14
N ILE A 181 -27.22 -16.00 8.63
CA ILE A 181 -26.16 -16.61 9.44
C ILE A 181 -24.81 -15.98 9.14
N GLN A 182 -23.93 -15.95 10.14
CA GLN A 182 -22.57 -15.40 10.00
C GLN A 182 -21.55 -16.47 9.54
N ASN A 183 -21.97 -17.72 9.50
CA ASN A 183 -21.11 -18.87 9.15
C ASN A 183 -20.80 -18.95 7.65
N ILE A 184 -21.62 -18.32 6.80
CA ILE A 184 -21.41 -18.26 5.36
C ILE A 184 -21.33 -16.79 4.96
N VAL A 185 -20.19 -16.36 4.43
CA VAL A 185 -20.01 -15.01 3.89
C VAL A 185 -19.49 -15.13 2.47
N LEU A 186 -20.26 -14.61 1.52
CA LEU A 186 -19.87 -14.51 0.12
C LEU A 186 -19.53 -13.05 -0.19
N ARG A 187 -18.43 -12.83 -0.89
CA ARG A 187 -17.96 -11.50 -1.26
C ARG A 187 -17.54 -11.47 -2.73
N LEU A 188 -18.10 -10.54 -3.46
CA LEU A 188 -17.65 -10.18 -4.81
C LEU A 188 -17.08 -8.75 -4.74
N SER A 189 -15.85 -8.57 -5.16
CA SER A 189 -15.18 -7.26 -5.10
C SER A 189 -14.43 -6.94 -6.38
N GLY A 190 -14.38 -5.65 -6.71
CA GLY A 190 -13.58 -5.11 -7.79
C GLY A 190 -12.78 -3.91 -7.31
N ALA A 191 -11.58 -3.75 -7.86
CA ALA A 191 -10.72 -2.61 -7.60
C ALA A 191 -10.05 -2.14 -8.89
N ALA A 192 -9.76 -0.85 -8.94
CA ALA A 192 -9.04 -0.22 -10.04
C ALA A 192 -8.03 0.80 -9.48
N LEU A 193 -6.79 0.73 -9.95
CA LEU A 193 -5.79 1.76 -9.75
C LEU A 193 -5.70 2.59 -11.02
N VAL A 194 -6.00 3.89 -10.90
CA VAL A 194 -5.80 4.89 -11.96
C VAL A 194 -4.42 5.50 -11.75
N PRO A 195 -3.43 5.21 -12.63
CA PRO A 195 -2.06 5.65 -12.44
C PRO A 195 -1.92 7.17 -12.45
N GLY A 196 -1.23 7.71 -11.44
CA GLY A 196 -0.75 9.08 -11.40
C GLY A 196 0.61 9.25 -12.10
N PRO A 197 1.14 10.48 -12.16
CA PRO A 197 2.42 10.75 -12.80
C PRO A 197 3.56 9.90 -12.23
N GLY A 198 3.73 9.80 -10.91
CA GLY A 198 4.83 9.03 -10.31
C GLY A 198 4.77 7.54 -10.62
N PHE A 199 3.58 6.94 -10.65
CA PHE A 199 3.45 5.55 -11.08
C PHE A 199 3.82 5.40 -12.57
N LYS A 200 3.43 6.34 -13.42
CA LYS A 200 3.77 6.34 -14.84
C LYS A 200 5.28 6.49 -15.05
N ASP A 201 5.93 7.41 -14.33
CA ASP A 201 7.39 7.60 -14.39
C ASP A 201 8.15 6.30 -14.07
N LEU A 202 7.66 5.53 -13.10
CA LEU A 202 8.25 4.25 -12.74
C LEU A 202 8.10 3.17 -13.81
N PHE A 203 7.00 3.16 -14.59
CA PHE A 203 6.65 2.05 -15.47
C PHE A 203 6.59 2.40 -16.97
N ALA A 204 6.72 3.67 -17.36
CA ALA A 204 6.65 4.16 -18.74
C ALA A 204 7.65 3.48 -19.70
N THR A 205 8.82 3.07 -19.17
CA THR A 205 9.87 2.46 -19.99
C THR A 205 9.74 0.95 -20.15
N SER A 206 8.86 0.29 -19.41
CA SER A 206 8.93 -1.16 -19.28
C SER A 206 7.94 -1.97 -20.09
N GLN A 207 6.98 -1.44 -20.80
CA GLN A 207 6.13 -2.22 -21.75
C GLN A 207 4.88 -1.50 -22.27
N GLY A 208 4.94 -0.21 -22.60
CA GLY A 208 3.90 0.40 -23.44
C GLY A 208 2.51 0.54 -22.82
N GLY A 209 2.41 0.61 -21.50
CA GLY A 209 1.14 0.65 -20.77
C GLY A 209 1.09 1.67 -19.63
N ASP A 210 1.70 2.82 -19.82
CA ASP A 210 1.80 3.87 -18.80
C ASP A 210 0.48 4.56 -18.45
N ASP A 211 -0.51 4.53 -19.33
CA ASP A 211 -1.82 5.13 -19.12
C ASP A 211 -2.96 4.12 -18.82
N GLU A 212 -2.67 2.84 -18.76
CA GLU A 212 -3.70 1.82 -18.55
C GLU A 212 -4.15 1.75 -17.09
N ILE A 213 -5.47 1.74 -16.89
CA ILE A 213 -6.08 1.47 -15.59
C ILE A 213 -5.81 0.01 -15.21
N LEU A 214 -5.19 -0.20 -14.07
CA LEU A 214 -4.98 -1.54 -13.51
C LEU A 214 -6.22 -1.97 -12.73
N TYR A 215 -6.73 -3.16 -12.95
CA TYR A 215 -7.95 -3.62 -12.27
C TYR A 215 -7.84 -5.06 -11.78
N SER A 216 -8.65 -5.37 -10.77
CA SER A 216 -8.82 -6.72 -10.25
C SER A 216 -10.27 -7.01 -9.89
N ILE A 217 -10.68 -8.27 -10.07
CA ILE A 217 -11.98 -8.78 -9.62
C ILE A 217 -11.71 -10.02 -8.78
N LEU A 218 -12.29 -10.07 -7.58
CA LEU A 218 -12.11 -11.16 -6.64
C LEU A 218 -13.46 -11.66 -6.15
N ALA A 219 -13.61 -13.00 -6.10
CA ALA A 219 -14.73 -13.66 -5.46
C ALA A 219 -14.20 -14.51 -4.29
N ASN A 220 -14.75 -14.28 -3.11
CA ASN A 220 -14.37 -14.98 -1.88
C ASN A 220 -15.57 -15.63 -1.24
N GLY A 221 -15.39 -16.84 -0.72
CA GLY A 221 -16.34 -17.53 0.15
C GLY A 221 -15.66 -17.89 1.47
N THR A 222 -16.27 -17.49 2.59
CA THR A 222 -15.80 -17.86 3.93
C THR A 222 -16.83 -18.73 4.58
N LEU A 223 -16.40 -19.91 5.02
CA LEU A 223 -17.21 -20.86 5.79
C LEU A 223 -16.58 -21.01 7.17
N THR A 224 -17.37 -20.77 8.22
CA THR A 224 -16.94 -20.93 9.62
C THR A 224 -17.79 -22.00 10.28
N PHE A 225 -17.17 -22.97 10.93
CA PHE A 225 -17.83 -24.10 11.60
C PHE A 225 -17.22 -24.38 12.97
#